data_7a75d03a0fa11d2097b33b87aa845257
#
_entry.id   7a75d03a0fa11d2097b33b87aa845257
#
_cell.length_a   1.000
_cell.length_b   1.000
_cell.length_c   1.000
_cell.angle_alpha   90.00
_cell.angle_beta   90.00
_cell.angle_gamma   90.00
#
_symmetry.space_group_name_H-M   'P 1'
#
loop_
_entity.id
_entity.type
_entity.pdbx_description
1 polymer ?
#
loop_
_entity_poly.entity_id
_entity_poly.type
_entity_poly.pdbx_seq_one_letter_code
_entity_poly.pdbx_strand_id
1 'polypeptide(L)'
;DYNFKTKQLRPYIYATTFYPLWAGIASKDQAHSLVNNLPVLLTRGGLLTSGYIQGVQWDAPFGWAPLQYFAVLGLNRYGYKELALDIANRFVSTIHKGFQEAHTLFEKYDVQKMSIHTENKIQYSYSTNVVGFGWTNGVYLVFNRLLNASN
;
A
#
# COMPACT_ATOMS: atom_id res chain seq x y z
N ASP A 1 -9.68 -11.85 -5.79
CA ASP A 1 -10.31 -12.11 -7.11
C ASP A 1 -11.12 -13.40 -7.07
N TYR A 2 -12.25 -13.42 -7.79
CA TYR A 2 -13.15 -14.57 -7.92
C TYR A 2 -13.23 -15.00 -9.38
N ASN A 3 -12.95 -16.27 -9.63
CA ASN A 3 -13.11 -16.86 -10.95
C ASN A 3 -14.57 -17.34 -11.11
N PHE A 4 -15.36 -16.58 -11.84
CA PHE A 4 -16.79 -16.86 -12.02
C PHE A 4 -17.07 -18.15 -12.84
N LYS A 5 -16.11 -18.61 -13.66
CA LYS A 5 -16.26 -19.86 -14.43
C LYS A 5 -16.04 -21.09 -13.55
N THR A 6 -15.00 -21.10 -12.73
CA THR A 6 -14.70 -22.21 -11.82
C THR A 6 -15.39 -22.09 -10.48
N LYS A 7 -16.05 -20.94 -10.20
CA LYS A 7 -16.71 -20.60 -8.93
C LYS A 7 -15.76 -20.69 -7.71
N GLN A 8 -14.50 -20.34 -7.91
CA GLN A 8 -13.47 -20.40 -6.87
C GLN A 8 -12.82 -19.04 -6.64
N LEU A 9 -12.42 -18.78 -5.40
CA LEU A 9 -11.54 -17.67 -5.09
C LEU A 9 -10.12 -17.97 -5.60
N ARG A 10 -9.47 -16.98 -6.18
CA ARG A 10 -8.04 -17.09 -6.51
C ARG A 10 -7.23 -16.94 -5.23
N PRO A 11 -6.29 -17.84 -4.95
CA PRO A 11 -5.45 -17.78 -3.76
C PRO A 11 -4.31 -16.75 -3.95
N TYR A 12 -4.66 -15.52 -4.34
CA TYR A 12 -3.69 -14.46 -4.59
C TYR A 12 -3.93 -13.29 -3.65
N ILE A 13 -2.96 -13.01 -2.78
CA ILE A 13 -3.05 -11.95 -1.77
C ILE A 13 -2.49 -10.67 -2.39
N TYR A 14 -3.36 -9.69 -2.60
CA TYR A 14 -3.05 -8.43 -3.26
C TYR A 14 -3.70 -7.25 -2.50
N ALA A 15 -3.04 -6.10 -2.46
CA ALA A 15 -3.54 -4.94 -1.70
C ALA A 15 -4.87 -4.37 -2.22
N THR A 16 -5.30 -4.73 -3.43
CA THR A 16 -6.65 -4.40 -3.94
C THR A 16 -7.77 -5.01 -3.10
N THR A 17 -7.46 -5.95 -2.21
CA THR A 17 -8.42 -6.47 -1.22
C THR A 17 -9.03 -5.38 -0.32
N PHE A 18 -8.39 -4.20 -0.20
CA PHE A 18 -8.92 -3.06 0.54
C PHE A 18 -9.95 -2.22 -0.23
N TYR A 19 -10.11 -2.40 -1.54
CA TYR A 19 -11.06 -1.63 -2.35
C TYR A 19 -12.52 -1.76 -1.88
N PRO A 20 -13.03 -2.94 -1.50
CA PRO A 20 -14.37 -3.05 -0.94
C PRO A 20 -14.58 -2.29 0.36
N LEU A 21 -13.55 -2.17 1.21
CA LEU A 21 -13.60 -1.34 2.42
C LEU A 21 -13.66 0.14 2.06
N TRP A 22 -12.81 0.58 1.16
CA TRP A 22 -12.83 1.96 0.68
C TRP A 22 -14.17 2.32 0.03
N ALA A 23 -14.72 1.43 -0.80
CA ALA A 23 -16.02 1.61 -1.43
C ALA A 23 -17.22 1.53 -0.45
N GLY A 24 -16.99 1.00 0.78
CA GLY A 24 -18.04 0.84 1.78
C GLY A 24 -19.03 -0.28 1.51
N ILE A 25 -18.63 -1.28 0.69
CA ILE A 25 -19.50 -2.41 0.29
C ILE A 25 -19.16 -3.72 1.00
N ALA A 26 -18.07 -3.77 1.77
CA ALA A 26 -17.72 -4.94 2.56
C ALA A 26 -18.65 -5.08 3.78
N SER A 27 -18.94 -6.31 4.21
CA SER A 27 -19.56 -6.55 5.52
C SER A 27 -18.53 -6.30 6.65
N LYS A 28 -19.03 -6.19 7.89
CA LYS A 28 -18.16 -6.08 9.08
C LYS A 28 -17.27 -7.32 9.24
N ASP A 29 -17.82 -8.51 8.98
CA ASP A 29 -17.07 -9.76 9.07
C ASP A 29 -15.98 -9.86 8.00
N GLN A 30 -16.25 -9.38 6.79
CA GLN A 30 -15.24 -9.27 5.73
C GLN A 30 -14.14 -8.30 6.12
N ALA A 31 -14.48 -7.14 6.68
CA ALA A 31 -13.50 -6.18 7.16
C ALA A 31 -12.65 -6.77 8.29
N HIS A 32 -13.26 -7.44 9.26
CA HIS A 32 -12.56 -8.13 10.35
C HIS A 32 -11.62 -9.22 9.84
N SER A 33 -12.09 -10.07 8.92
CA SER A 33 -11.27 -11.10 8.29
C SER A 33 -10.05 -10.52 7.57
N LEU A 34 -10.24 -9.39 6.87
CA LEU A 34 -9.16 -8.70 6.17
C LEU A 34 -8.12 -8.16 7.15
N VAL A 35 -8.55 -7.55 8.26
CA VAL A 35 -7.65 -7.05 9.31
C VAL A 35 -6.83 -8.18 9.94
N ASN A 36 -7.44 -9.33 10.20
CA ASN A 36 -6.73 -10.49 10.74
C ASN A 36 -5.65 -11.03 9.79
N ASN A 37 -5.82 -10.84 8.48
CA ASN A 37 -4.85 -11.25 7.46
C ASN A 37 -3.89 -10.12 7.02
N LEU A 38 -4.05 -8.91 7.55
CA LEU A 38 -3.20 -7.77 7.23
C LEU A 38 -1.69 -8.01 7.41
N PRO A 39 -1.22 -8.77 8.42
CA PRO A 39 0.21 -9.02 8.61
C PRO A 39 0.93 -9.60 7.39
N VAL A 40 0.21 -10.26 6.47
CA VAL A 40 0.79 -10.78 5.22
C VAL A 40 1.27 -9.65 4.28
N LEU A 41 0.62 -8.49 4.34
CA LEU A 41 0.94 -7.34 3.49
C LEU A 41 1.64 -6.22 4.25
N LEU A 42 1.52 -6.17 5.58
CA LEU A 42 2.05 -5.06 6.38
C LEU A 42 3.55 -5.21 6.61
N THR A 43 4.29 -4.16 6.27
CA THR A 43 5.72 -4.07 6.49
C THR A 43 6.08 -2.83 7.31
N ARG A 44 7.34 -2.66 7.65
CA ARG A 44 7.80 -1.46 8.38
C ARG A 44 7.62 -0.15 7.61
N GLY A 45 7.56 -0.20 6.28
CA GLY A 45 7.46 0.98 5.42
C GLY A 45 6.09 1.20 4.78
N GLY A 46 5.08 0.42 5.16
CA GLY A 46 3.73 0.46 4.59
C GLY A 46 3.28 -0.91 4.09
N LEU A 47 2.28 -0.92 3.20
CA LEU A 47 1.72 -2.15 2.63
C LEU A 47 2.45 -2.56 1.36
N LEU A 48 2.73 -3.86 1.25
CA LEU A 48 3.11 -4.50 0.00
C LEU A 48 1.96 -4.44 -1.01
N THR A 49 2.31 -4.40 -2.27
CA THR A 49 1.36 -4.55 -3.37
C THR A 49 0.74 -5.94 -3.40
N SER A 50 1.57 -6.97 -3.19
CA SER A 50 1.16 -8.37 -3.08
C SER A 50 2.00 -9.12 -2.04
N GLY A 51 1.55 -10.32 -1.68
CA GLY A 51 2.31 -11.26 -0.84
C GLY A 51 3.33 -12.10 -1.62
N TYR A 52 3.63 -11.75 -2.88
CA TYR A 52 4.47 -12.56 -3.78
C TYR A 52 5.68 -11.77 -4.29
N ILE A 53 6.72 -12.50 -4.72
CA ILE A 53 7.93 -11.94 -5.36
C ILE A 53 8.12 -12.67 -6.68
N GLN A 54 7.64 -12.08 -7.77
CA GLN A 54 7.71 -12.66 -9.12
C GLN A 54 8.54 -11.81 -10.10
N GLY A 55 9.16 -10.74 -9.60
CA GLY A 55 9.99 -9.85 -10.41
C GLY A 55 9.20 -8.87 -11.26
N VAL A 56 7.95 -8.58 -10.88
CA VAL A 56 7.13 -7.53 -11.51
C VAL A 56 6.99 -6.33 -10.58
N GLN A 57 6.78 -5.15 -11.16
CA GLN A 57 6.70 -3.92 -10.37
C GLN A 57 5.46 -3.81 -9.46
N TRP A 58 4.39 -4.57 -9.74
CA TRP A 58 3.17 -4.61 -8.93
C TRP A 58 3.17 -5.79 -7.95
N ASP A 59 4.33 -6.09 -7.37
CA ASP A 59 4.56 -7.21 -6.47
C ASP A 59 5.40 -6.80 -5.26
N ALA A 60 5.65 -7.70 -4.31
CA ALA A 60 6.63 -7.44 -3.26
C ALA A 60 8.04 -7.28 -3.89
N PRO A 61 8.87 -6.39 -3.35
CA PRO A 61 8.74 -5.64 -2.09
C PRO A 61 8.11 -4.25 -2.24
N PHE A 62 7.43 -3.97 -3.37
CA PHE A 62 6.99 -2.63 -3.69
C PHE A 62 5.67 -2.27 -3.02
N GLY A 63 5.59 -1.01 -2.57
CA GLY A 63 4.38 -0.34 -2.14
C GLY A 63 4.10 0.87 -3.02
N TRP A 64 2.85 1.04 -3.41
CA TRP A 64 2.36 2.08 -4.29
C TRP A 64 1.40 2.99 -3.55
N ALA A 65 1.56 4.29 -3.69
CA ALA A 65 0.76 5.28 -2.96
C ALA A 65 -0.76 5.07 -3.08
N PRO A 66 -1.35 4.77 -4.25
CA PRO A 66 -2.79 4.52 -4.34
C PRO A 66 -3.26 3.36 -3.47
N LEU A 67 -2.49 2.27 -3.38
CA LEU A 67 -2.88 1.10 -2.60
C LEU A 67 -2.86 1.39 -1.09
N GLN A 68 -1.88 2.18 -0.63
CA GLN A 68 -1.85 2.70 0.74
C GLN A 68 -3.08 3.55 1.03
N TYR A 69 -3.42 4.46 0.10
CA TYR A 69 -4.57 5.36 0.23
C TYR A 69 -5.89 4.60 0.40
N PHE A 70 -6.17 3.64 -0.47
CA PHE A 70 -7.40 2.84 -0.39
C PHE A 70 -7.47 2.03 0.90
N ALA A 71 -6.35 1.47 1.34
CA ALA A 71 -6.28 0.73 2.60
C ALA A 71 -6.55 1.63 3.81
N VAL A 72 -5.85 2.76 3.92
CA VAL A 72 -5.99 3.70 5.03
C VAL A 72 -7.40 4.24 5.13
N LEU A 73 -7.98 4.73 4.04
CA LEU A 73 -9.35 5.27 4.06
C LEU A 73 -10.38 4.17 4.29
N GLY A 74 -10.18 2.99 3.71
CA GLY A 74 -11.05 1.84 3.90
C GLY A 74 -11.07 1.39 5.36
N LEU A 75 -9.93 1.18 5.97
CA LEU A 75 -9.80 0.80 7.38
C LEU A 75 -10.41 1.84 8.31
N ASN A 76 -10.13 3.12 8.09
CA ASN A 76 -10.71 4.21 8.87
C ASN A 76 -12.24 4.24 8.78
N ARG A 77 -12.81 4.01 7.60
CA ARG A 77 -14.25 3.93 7.37
C ARG A 77 -14.91 2.82 8.21
N TYR A 78 -14.23 1.69 8.40
CA TYR A 78 -14.74 0.55 9.18
C TYR A 78 -14.37 0.59 10.66
N GLY A 79 -13.82 1.72 11.15
CA GLY A 79 -13.52 1.93 12.56
C GLY A 79 -12.14 1.47 13.02
N TYR A 80 -11.29 0.97 12.13
CA TYR A 80 -9.91 0.57 12.43
C TYR A 80 -8.95 1.77 12.34
N LYS A 81 -9.26 2.84 13.07
CA LYS A 81 -8.57 4.13 12.99
C LYS A 81 -7.07 4.02 13.30
N GLU A 82 -6.73 3.36 14.40
CA GLU A 82 -5.32 3.24 14.83
C GLU A 82 -4.48 2.49 13.79
N LEU A 83 -5.04 1.42 13.22
CA LEU A 83 -4.38 0.64 12.17
C LEU A 83 -4.20 1.45 10.89
N ALA A 84 -5.20 2.25 10.52
CA ALA A 84 -5.14 3.16 9.38
C ALA A 84 -4.02 4.20 9.58
N LEU A 85 -3.92 4.80 10.77
CA LEU A 85 -2.87 5.77 11.10
C LEU A 85 -1.48 5.13 11.14
N ASP A 86 -1.36 3.90 11.64
CA ASP A 86 -0.08 3.16 11.62
C ASP A 86 0.42 2.94 10.18
N ILE A 87 -0.46 2.47 9.27
CA ILE A 87 -0.12 2.30 7.85
C ILE A 87 0.29 3.64 7.22
N ALA A 88 -0.49 4.71 7.46
CA ALA A 88 -0.19 6.03 6.95
C ALA A 88 1.17 6.54 7.43
N ASN A 89 1.46 6.39 8.72
CA ASN A 89 2.72 6.81 9.32
C ASN A 89 3.94 6.05 8.77
N ARG A 90 3.81 4.72 8.60
CA ARG A 90 4.87 3.88 8.00
C ARG A 90 5.19 4.34 6.58
N PHE A 91 4.17 4.59 5.77
CA PHE A 91 4.38 4.99 4.39
C PHE A 91 4.92 6.41 4.27
N VAL A 92 4.42 7.36 5.06
CA VAL A 92 4.98 8.73 5.15
C VAL A 92 6.45 8.69 5.59
N SER A 93 6.81 7.85 6.56
CA SER A 93 8.19 7.67 7.00
C SER A 93 9.10 7.14 5.89
N THR A 94 8.58 6.24 5.05
CA THR A 94 9.29 5.72 3.87
C THR A 94 9.52 6.83 2.85
N ILE A 95 8.50 7.65 2.58
CA ILE A 95 8.59 8.80 1.67
C ILE A 95 9.59 9.83 2.20
N HIS A 96 9.53 10.16 3.50
CA HIS A 96 10.47 11.10 4.14
C HIS A 96 11.92 10.64 3.99
N LYS A 97 12.18 9.36 4.27
CA LYS A 97 13.53 8.80 4.11
C LYS A 97 14.03 8.93 2.67
N GLY A 98 13.19 8.59 1.69
CA GLY A 98 13.52 8.74 0.28
C GLY A 98 13.74 10.20 -0.13
N PHE A 99 12.94 11.12 0.41
CA PHE A 99 13.09 12.55 0.15
C PHE A 99 14.37 13.13 0.77
N GLN A 100 14.75 12.70 1.97
CA GLN A 100 16.03 13.10 2.58
C GLN A 100 17.24 12.67 1.74
N GLU A 101 17.14 11.53 1.06
CA GLU A 101 18.19 10.98 0.22
C GLU A 101 18.26 11.67 -1.16
N ALA A 102 17.12 11.93 -1.81
CA ALA A 102 17.08 12.32 -3.22
C ALA A 102 16.39 13.67 -3.50
N HIS A 103 15.86 14.35 -2.46
CA HIS A 103 15.15 15.63 -2.56
C HIS A 103 13.97 15.64 -3.55
N THR A 104 13.38 14.46 -3.80
CA THR A 104 12.22 14.29 -4.68
C THR A 104 11.32 13.16 -4.20
N LEU A 105 10.10 13.07 -4.76
CA LEU A 105 9.16 11.99 -4.51
C LEU A 105 9.14 11.02 -5.70
N PHE A 106 8.96 9.74 -5.40
CA PHE A 106 9.03 8.67 -6.37
C PHE A 106 7.68 8.02 -6.63
N GLU A 107 7.59 7.31 -7.73
CA GLU A 107 6.42 6.55 -8.17
C GLU A 107 6.06 5.42 -7.20
N LYS A 108 7.07 4.67 -6.76
CA LYS A 108 6.97 3.48 -5.90
C LYS A 108 8.14 3.40 -4.93
N TYR A 109 7.98 2.60 -3.89
CA TYR A 109 9.00 2.41 -2.85
C TYR A 109 9.15 0.93 -2.52
N ASP A 110 10.37 0.50 -2.19
CA ASP A 110 10.57 -0.75 -1.46
C ASP A 110 10.13 -0.55 -0.01
N VAL A 111 8.92 -0.96 0.31
CA VAL A 111 8.36 -0.77 1.66
C VAL A 111 8.91 -1.75 2.69
N GLN A 112 9.58 -2.83 2.28
CA GLN A 112 10.29 -3.72 3.20
C GLN A 112 11.58 -3.08 3.72
N LYS A 113 12.32 -2.36 2.85
CA LYS A 113 13.58 -1.71 3.18
C LYS A 113 13.45 -0.21 3.47
N MET A 114 12.28 0.37 3.21
CA MET A 114 12.03 1.81 3.23
C MET A 114 13.03 2.54 2.32
N SER A 115 13.04 2.16 1.03
CA SER A 115 14.07 2.59 0.07
C SER A 115 13.45 3.00 -1.26
N ILE A 116 14.12 3.93 -1.94
CA ILE A 116 13.81 4.36 -3.30
C ILE A 116 14.48 3.50 -4.37
N HIS A 117 15.43 2.63 -3.98
CA HIS A 117 16.19 1.78 -4.90
C HIS A 117 15.37 0.53 -5.26
N THR A 118 14.87 0.50 -6.49
CA THR A 118 13.95 -0.54 -6.99
C THR A 118 14.48 -1.30 -8.19
N GLU A 119 15.54 -0.82 -8.83
CA GLU A 119 15.95 -1.18 -10.20
C GLU A 119 16.30 -2.67 -10.36
N ASN A 120 17.05 -3.24 -9.42
CA ASN A 120 17.56 -4.62 -9.53
C ASN A 120 16.54 -5.70 -9.13
N LYS A 121 15.29 -5.33 -8.90
CA LYS A 121 14.25 -6.24 -8.41
C LYS A 121 13.16 -6.53 -9.43
N ILE A 122 13.16 -5.78 -10.54
CA ILE A 122 12.16 -5.89 -11.58
C ILE A 122 12.79 -6.59 -12.79
N GLN A 123 12.28 -7.76 -13.13
CA GLN A 123 12.71 -8.55 -14.28
C GLN A 123 11.83 -8.29 -15.50
N TYR A 124 10.57 -7.94 -15.27
CA TYR A 124 9.56 -7.70 -16.29
C TYR A 124 8.99 -6.30 -16.15
N SER A 125 8.75 -5.62 -17.28
CA SER A 125 8.31 -4.22 -17.32
C SER A 125 9.48 -3.23 -17.08
N TYR A 126 9.19 -1.93 -17.04
CA TYR A 126 10.22 -0.92 -16.78
C TYR A 126 10.71 -0.98 -15.33
N SER A 127 12.02 -0.85 -15.15
CA SER A 127 12.67 -0.89 -13.84
C SER A 127 12.86 0.50 -13.22
N THR A 128 12.80 1.56 -14.03
CA THR A 128 13.03 2.94 -13.59
C THR A 128 12.00 3.35 -12.53
N ASN A 129 12.47 3.97 -11.47
CA ASN A 129 11.62 4.59 -10.46
C ASN A 129 11.38 6.05 -10.83
N VAL A 130 10.21 6.35 -11.39
CA VAL A 130 9.89 7.68 -11.92
C VAL A 130 9.73 8.70 -10.80
N VAL A 131 10.28 9.90 -11.00
CA VAL A 131 10.23 11.01 -10.03
C VAL A 131 9.06 11.95 -10.31
N GLY A 132 8.63 12.70 -9.28
CA GLY A 132 7.60 13.72 -9.41
C GLY A 132 6.20 13.16 -9.64
N PHE A 133 5.90 11.96 -9.20
CA PHE A 133 4.66 11.26 -9.48
C PHE A 133 3.47 11.83 -8.70
N GLY A 134 2.45 12.29 -9.41
CA GLY A 134 1.32 13.02 -8.83
C GLY A 134 0.55 12.28 -7.74
N TRP A 135 0.34 10.96 -7.87
CA TRP A 135 -0.36 10.20 -6.83
C TRP A 135 0.42 10.09 -5.52
N THR A 136 1.75 10.00 -5.55
CA THR A 136 2.57 10.01 -4.33
C THR A 136 2.45 11.36 -3.63
N ASN A 137 2.52 12.46 -4.39
CA ASN A 137 2.34 13.82 -3.86
C ASN A 137 0.98 13.98 -3.17
N GLY A 138 -0.09 13.55 -3.83
CA GLY A 138 -1.46 13.64 -3.31
C GLY A 138 -1.66 12.80 -2.04
N VAL A 139 -1.22 11.56 -2.07
CA VAL A 139 -1.36 10.65 -0.92
C VAL A 139 -0.52 11.12 0.28
N TYR A 140 0.69 11.59 0.04
CA TYR A 140 1.54 12.18 1.07
C TYR A 140 0.84 13.33 1.79
N LEU A 141 0.23 14.26 1.04
CA LEU A 141 -0.51 15.40 1.63
C LEU A 141 -1.71 14.93 2.46
N VAL A 142 -2.47 13.96 1.96
CA VAL A 142 -3.63 13.41 2.68
C VAL A 142 -3.20 12.74 3.99
N PHE A 143 -2.16 11.92 3.95
CA PHE A 143 -1.69 11.19 5.13
C PHE A 143 -1.10 12.14 6.19
N ASN A 144 -0.34 13.16 5.78
CA ASN A 144 0.14 14.16 6.74
C ASN A 144 -1.03 14.91 7.42
N ARG A 145 -2.08 15.25 6.68
CA ARG A 145 -3.28 15.86 7.29
C ARG A 145 -3.97 14.93 8.28
N LEU A 146 -4.11 13.65 7.94
CA LEU A 146 -4.70 12.64 8.83
C LEU A 146 -3.90 12.47 10.12
N LEU A 147 -2.58 12.37 10.01
CA LEU A 147 -1.68 12.19 11.15
C LEU A 147 -1.70 13.42 12.06
N ASN A 148 -1.64 14.63 11.51
CA ASN A 148 -1.68 15.88 12.28
C ASN A 148 -3.04 16.15 12.96
N ALA A 149 -4.14 15.71 12.37
CA ALA A 149 -5.47 15.85 12.97
C ALA A 149 -5.74 14.85 14.09
N SER A 150 -4.86 13.89 14.31
CA SER A 150 -5.02 12.81 15.30
C SER A 150 -4.11 12.99 16.52
N ASN A 151 -3.21 13.99 16.47
CA ASN A 151 -2.39 14.48 17.56
C ASN A 151 -3.09 15.66 18.24
#